data_5d2e67d6633a5db1dad595ccfa08e8f8
#
_entry.id   5d2e67d6633a5db1dad595ccfa08e8f8
#
_cell.length_a   1.000
_cell.length_b   1.000
_cell.length_c   1.000
_cell.angle_alpha   90.00
_cell.angle_beta   90.00
_cell.angle_gamma   90.00
#
_symmetry.space_group_name_H-M   'P 1'
#
loop_
_entity.id
_entity.type
_entity.pdbx_description
1 polymer ?
#
loop_
_entity_poly.entity_id
_entity_poly.type
_entity_poly.pdbx_seq_one_letter_code
_entity_poly.pdbx_strand_id
1 'polypeptide(L)'
;MESKLNLEEIKRYLEEHQEEFYQVSDAIYEYAELAKEEIKSSAALEHLLEAFGFTVERPYKELPTAFRAVKGKGELSIGYLCEYDALPGLWQDPVPYQKGNGNSGHGCGHNLLGVGSAAAGIALAHLAEKNEWNIRVVVYGTPAEERYSGKTIMANTGAFRDLTVCLGWHPLDHNDCGMTKFKAISSFEIIFHGKKAHACNCPELGRSALDACELMNVGCNYLREHVNRDCYFHYCYTNGGEVPNIVLDQASVWYLARAYTFEEMKALRERILDVARGAALMTGTQMEYRISSENPDNRLNFTLSKLAYECMEEIGAPEFTEEDKNWSREVASHVDLPEADGEFDNEVTKPMEDRVVKDNGSSDISDVSQIVPTVNLYMTCYGRKTPNHSWAISAQTKTHAAHVGMLRAAKVLALMGSRLACESNLVEEAEKEFSHPLSL
;
A
#
# COMPACT_ATOMS: atom_id res chain seq x y z
N MET A 1 20.86 27.76 6.98
CA MET A 1 21.19 28.38 5.67
C MET A 1 21.31 27.31 4.60
N GLU A 2 22.00 26.22 4.85
CA GLU A 2 22.17 25.08 3.93
C GLU A 2 20.83 24.37 3.59
N SER A 3 19.98 24.08 4.57
CA SER A 3 18.64 23.50 4.35
C SER A 3 17.78 24.35 3.40
N LYS A 4 17.80 25.68 3.53
CA LYS A 4 17.06 26.57 2.62
C LYS A 4 17.59 26.56 1.19
N LEU A 5 18.91 26.44 1.01
CA LEU A 5 19.50 26.33 -0.32
C LEU A 5 19.15 25.00 -0.98
N ASN A 6 19.13 23.92 -0.21
CA ASN A 6 18.71 22.61 -0.69
C ASN A 6 17.23 22.60 -1.10
N LEU A 7 16.35 23.24 -0.33
CA LEU A 7 14.93 23.36 -0.66
C LEU A 7 14.70 24.07 -2.00
N GLU A 8 15.33 25.24 -2.19
CA GLU A 8 15.18 25.98 -3.45
C GLU A 8 15.74 25.21 -4.66
N GLU A 9 16.81 24.46 -4.46
CA GLU A 9 17.35 23.60 -5.51
C GLU A 9 16.43 22.43 -5.83
N ILE A 10 15.85 21.78 -4.81
CA ILE A 10 14.86 20.71 -4.99
C ILE A 10 13.65 21.21 -5.80
N LYS A 11 13.08 22.36 -5.39
CA LYS A 11 11.95 22.97 -6.07
C LYS A 11 12.27 23.22 -7.55
N ARG A 12 13.38 23.94 -7.79
CA ARG A 12 13.80 24.27 -9.14
C ARG A 12 14.01 23.03 -10.00
N TYR A 13 14.76 22.04 -9.49
CA TYR A 13 15.11 20.84 -10.23
C TYR A 13 13.89 20.00 -10.58
N LEU A 14 12.97 19.77 -9.63
CA LEU A 14 11.74 19.03 -9.88
C LEU A 14 10.78 19.77 -10.83
N GLU A 15 10.73 21.11 -10.78
CA GLU A 15 9.93 21.93 -11.69
C GLU A 15 10.50 21.96 -13.12
N GLU A 16 11.83 21.95 -13.27
CA GLU A 16 12.49 21.83 -14.57
C GLU A 16 12.19 20.51 -15.29
N HIS A 17 11.95 19.42 -14.54
CA HIS A 17 11.68 18.08 -15.07
C HIS A 17 10.22 17.62 -14.89
N GLN A 18 9.32 18.49 -14.45
CA GLN A 18 7.94 18.09 -14.09
C GLN A 18 7.19 17.41 -15.24
N GLU A 19 7.38 17.89 -16.47
CA GLU A 19 6.69 17.32 -17.64
C GLU A 19 7.10 15.88 -17.92
N GLU A 20 8.37 15.53 -17.69
CA GLU A 20 8.86 14.16 -17.82
C GLU A 20 8.16 13.25 -16.80
N PHE A 21 8.03 13.71 -15.54
CA PHE A 21 7.34 12.96 -14.49
C PHE A 21 5.85 12.81 -14.77
N TYR A 22 5.18 13.86 -15.22
CA TYR A 22 3.76 13.82 -15.59
C TYR A 22 3.50 12.83 -16.73
N GLN A 23 4.33 12.86 -17.77
CA GLN A 23 4.22 11.93 -18.90
C GLN A 23 4.37 10.47 -18.48
N VAL A 24 5.30 10.15 -17.57
CA VAL A 24 5.48 8.78 -17.06
C VAL A 24 4.28 8.35 -16.22
N SER A 25 3.76 9.22 -15.34
CA SER A 25 2.57 8.94 -14.54
C SER A 25 1.34 8.70 -15.41
N ASP A 26 1.15 9.52 -16.43
CA ASP A 26 0.05 9.38 -17.41
C ASP A 26 0.19 8.11 -18.25
N ALA A 27 1.41 7.72 -18.62
CA ALA A 27 1.66 6.47 -19.33
C ALA A 27 1.31 5.25 -18.45
N ILE A 28 1.70 5.25 -17.18
CA ILE A 28 1.35 4.19 -16.22
C ILE A 28 -0.17 4.14 -16.00
N TYR A 29 -0.82 5.30 -15.89
CA TYR A 29 -2.28 5.37 -15.84
C TYR A 29 -2.95 4.67 -17.03
N GLU A 30 -2.45 4.90 -18.25
CA GLU A 30 -2.99 4.27 -19.47
C GLU A 30 -2.68 2.77 -19.56
N TYR A 31 -1.55 2.32 -19.02
CA TYR A 31 -1.21 0.90 -19.00
C TYR A 31 -2.11 0.12 -18.05
N ALA A 32 -2.40 0.66 -16.88
CA ALA A 32 -3.28 0.11 -15.86
C ALA A 32 -3.11 -1.41 -15.68
N GLU A 33 -1.86 -1.85 -15.55
CA GLU A 33 -1.50 -3.27 -15.48
C GLU A 33 -1.77 -3.84 -14.08
N LEU A 34 -2.28 -5.06 -14.03
CA LEU A 34 -2.61 -5.74 -12.79
C LEU A 34 -1.35 -6.31 -12.10
N ALA A 35 -1.49 -6.59 -10.83
CA ALA A 35 -0.46 -7.18 -9.96
C ALA A 35 0.27 -8.38 -10.61
N LYS A 36 1.60 -8.31 -10.69
CA LYS A 36 2.56 -9.20 -11.35
C LYS A 36 2.55 -9.16 -12.88
N GLU A 37 1.77 -8.29 -13.49
CA GLU A 37 1.68 -8.09 -14.94
C GLU A 37 2.13 -6.66 -15.35
N GLU A 38 2.73 -5.88 -14.44
CA GLU A 38 3.11 -4.46 -14.59
C GLU A 38 4.38 -4.27 -15.44
N ILE A 39 4.43 -4.92 -16.60
CA ILE A 39 5.64 -4.98 -17.46
C ILE A 39 5.98 -3.60 -18.05
N LYS A 40 4.98 -2.87 -18.56
CA LYS A 40 5.18 -1.55 -19.15
C LYS A 40 5.38 -0.49 -18.10
N SER A 41 4.65 -0.58 -16.99
CA SER A 41 4.71 0.34 -15.87
C SER A 41 6.07 0.30 -15.20
N SER A 42 6.58 -0.90 -14.91
CA SER A 42 7.93 -1.07 -14.37
C SER A 42 9.01 -0.57 -15.34
N ALA A 43 8.89 -0.92 -16.63
CA ALA A 43 9.85 -0.46 -17.66
C ALA A 43 9.86 1.07 -17.81
N ALA A 44 8.73 1.74 -17.68
CA ALA A 44 8.65 3.20 -17.75
C ALA A 44 9.42 3.86 -16.60
N LEU A 45 9.26 3.35 -15.36
CA LEU A 45 10.02 3.82 -14.19
C LEU A 45 11.51 3.49 -14.29
N GLU A 46 11.86 2.30 -14.76
CA GLU A 46 13.25 1.88 -14.98
C GLU A 46 13.95 2.80 -15.98
N HIS A 47 13.33 3.07 -17.13
CA HIS A 47 13.87 3.98 -18.14
C HIS A 47 14.00 5.42 -17.62
N LEU A 48 13.01 5.89 -16.83
CA LEU A 48 13.10 7.19 -16.17
C LEU A 48 14.36 7.25 -15.28
N LEU A 49 14.54 6.28 -14.39
CA LEU A 49 15.66 6.24 -13.46
C LEU A 49 17.02 6.08 -14.19
N GLU A 50 17.09 5.25 -15.23
CA GLU A 50 18.28 5.11 -16.08
C GLU A 50 18.65 6.43 -16.76
N ALA A 51 17.68 7.20 -17.26
CA ALA A 51 17.91 8.50 -17.87
C ALA A 51 18.52 9.52 -16.91
N PHE A 52 18.21 9.42 -15.60
CA PHE A 52 18.80 10.22 -14.54
C PHE A 52 20.05 9.58 -13.90
N GLY A 53 20.63 8.56 -14.52
CA GLY A 53 21.92 7.98 -14.17
C GLY A 53 21.91 6.97 -13.03
N PHE A 54 20.75 6.39 -12.71
CA PHE A 54 20.68 5.27 -11.79
C PHE A 54 21.12 3.97 -12.49
N THR A 55 21.75 3.08 -11.75
CA THR A 55 22.02 1.70 -12.19
C THR A 55 20.83 0.84 -11.75
N VAL A 56 20.14 0.23 -12.71
CA VAL A 56 18.94 -0.56 -12.47
C VAL A 56 19.24 -2.05 -12.54
N GLU A 57 18.87 -2.78 -11.49
CA GLU A 57 18.86 -4.23 -11.38
C GLU A 57 17.44 -4.75 -11.59
N ARG A 58 17.21 -5.58 -12.61
CA ARG A 58 15.93 -6.18 -12.99
C ARG A 58 16.08 -7.54 -13.65
N PRO A 59 15.16 -8.52 -13.48
CA PRO A 59 14.14 -8.53 -12.42
C PRO A 59 14.79 -8.51 -11.05
N TYR A 60 14.09 -8.03 -10.03
CA TYR A 60 14.65 -8.00 -8.69
C TYR A 60 13.94 -9.00 -7.77
N LYS A 61 14.77 -9.83 -7.08
CA LYS A 61 14.30 -10.93 -6.24
C LYS A 61 13.42 -11.89 -7.06
N GLU A 62 12.31 -12.37 -6.50
CA GLU A 62 11.42 -13.36 -7.12
C GLU A 62 10.26 -12.75 -7.91
N LEU A 63 10.25 -11.42 -8.08
CA LEU A 63 9.19 -10.69 -8.79
C LEU A 63 9.70 -10.21 -10.16
N PRO A 64 9.08 -10.65 -11.26
CA PRO A 64 9.55 -10.33 -12.61
C PRO A 64 9.44 -8.85 -12.97
N THR A 65 8.51 -8.13 -12.34
CA THR A 65 8.26 -6.70 -12.56
C THR A 65 8.86 -5.80 -11.48
N ALA A 66 9.54 -6.37 -10.46
CA ALA A 66 10.28 -5.60 -9.48
C ALA A 66 11.66 -5.19 -9.99
N PHE A 67 12.13 -4.02 -9.55
CA PHE A 67 13.48 -3.54 -9.81
C PHE A 67 14.11 -2.88 -8.58
N ARG A 68 15.42 -2.70 -8.63
CA ARG A 68 16.20 -1.93 -7.67
C ARG A 68 17.13 -1.00 -8.42
N ALA A 69 16.93 0.31 -8.27
CA ALA A 69 17.74 1.34 -8.90
C ALA A 69 18.61 2.05 -7.85
N VAL A 70 19.90 2.23 -8.15
CA VAL A 70 20.87 2.79 -7.20
C VAL A 70 21.69 3.89 -7.84
N LYS A 71 21.88 5.00 -7.08
CA LYS A 71 22.82 6.07 -7.42
C LYS A 71 23.58 6.50 -6.16
N GLY A 72 24.91 6.71 -6.28
CA GLY A 72 25.79 6.97 -5.15
C GLY A 72 26.39 5.69 -4.52
N LYS A 73 27.32 5.85 -3.56
CA LYS A 73 28.11 4.73 -2.99
C LYS A 73 28.26 4.79 -1.47
N GLY A 74 27.69 5.80 -0.80
CA GLY A 74 27.81 6.02 0.64
C GLY A 74 27.23 4.89 1.50
N GLU A 75 27.63 4.86 2.76
CA GLU A 75 27.07 3.95 3.77
C GLU A 75 25.65 4.34 4.15
N LEU A 76 25.37 5.65 4.32
CA LEU A 76 24.02 6.16 4.52
C LEU A 76 23.18 5.86 3.27
N SER A 77 22.25 4.95 3.39
CA SER A 77 21.41 4.47 2.30
C SER A 77 19.95 4.88 2.53
N ILE A 78 19.43 5.75 1.67
CA ILE A 78 18.06 6.26 1.75
C ILE A 78 17.22 5.61 0.65
N GLY A 79 16.16 4.91 1.05
CA GLY A 79 15.28 4.17 0.17
C GLY A 79 13.97 4.89 -0.16
N TYR A 80 13.48 4.69 -1.38
CA TYR A 80 12.15 5.11 -1.86
C TYR A 80 11.43 3.92 -2.47
N LEU A 81 10.11 3.86 -2.32
CA LEU A 81 9.27 2.76 -2.78
C LEU A 81 8.34 3.24 -3.90
N CYS A 82 8.36 2.55 -5.03
CA CYS A 82 7.50 2.82 -6.18
C CYS A 82 6.49 1.69 -6.35
N GLU A 83 5.21 1.95 -6.13
CA GLU A 83 4.10 1.09 -6.51
C GLU A 83 3.55 1.54 -7.87
N TYR A 84 3.01 0.60 -8.67
CA TYR A 84 2.51 0.89 -10.01
C TYR A 84 1.49 -0.11 -10.52
N ASP A 85 0.95 -0.98 -9.66
CA ASP A 85 -0.12 -1.90 -9.99
C ASP A 85 -1.49 -1.22 -9.97
N ALA A 86 -2.41 -1.71 -10.80
CA ALA A 86 -3.77 -1.25 -10.95
C ALA A 86 -4.78 -2.25 -10.38
N LEU A 87 -6.01 -1.80 -10.21
CA LEU A 87 -7.13 -2.58 -9.71
C LEU A 87 -8.05 -3.05 -10.85
N PRO A 88 -8.61 -4.27 -10.77
CA PRO A 88 -9.51 -4.78 -11.81
C PRO A 88 -10.84 -4.00 -11.85
N GLY A 89 -11.35 -3.75 -13.04
CA GLY A 89 -12.67 -3.16 -13.26
C GLY A 89 -12.78 -1.66 -12.98
N LEU A 90 -11.67 -0.98 -12.68
CA LEU A 90 -11.65 0.43 -12.30
C LEU A 90 -11.13 1.36 -13.40
N TRP A 91 -10.98 0.90 -14.63
CA TRP A 91 -10.70 1.81 -15.74
C TRP A 91 -11.71 2.95 -15.79
N GLN A 92 -11.22 4.16 -15.96
CA GLN A 92 -12.03 5.36 -15.99
C GLN A 92 -11.37 6.39 -16.92
N ASP A 93 -12.15 7.01 -17.81
CA ASP A 93 -11.70 8.22 -18.50
C ASP A 93 -11.51 9.35 -17.46
N PRO A 94 -10.55 10.29 -17.65
CA PRO A 94 -10.36 11.43 -16.77
C PRO A 94 -11.46 12.49 -16.99
N VAL A 95 -12.70 12.11 -16.66
CA VAL A 95 -13.91 12.95 -16.72
C VAL A 95 -14.61 12.93 -15.37
N PRO A 96 -15.33 13.98 -14.98
CA PRO A 96 -15.87 14.12 -13.62
C PRO A 96 -17.12 13.25 -13.34
N TYR A 97 -17.43 12.30 -14.17
CA TYR A 97 -18.55 11.35 -14.03
C TYR A 97 -18.11 9.94 -14.42
N GLN A 98 -18.81 8.94 -13.92
CA GLN A 98 -18.45 7.55 -14.20
C GLN A 98 -18.53 7.22 -15.69
N LYS A 99 -17.40 6.85 -16.26
CA LYS A 99 -17.25 6.46 -17.67
C LYS A 99 -16.18 5.37 -17.79
N GLY A 100 -16.45 4.24 -17.18
CA GLY A 100 -15.57 3.06 -17.21
C GLY A 100 -15.87 2.15 -18.39
N ASN A 101 -14.93 1.26 -18.72
CA ASN A 101 -15.07 0.22 -19.74
C ASN A 101 -14.92 -1.20 -19.20
N GLY A 102 -14.80 -1.36 -17.89
CA GLY A 102 -14.65 -2.65 -17.19
C GLY A 102 -13.21 -3.20 -17.17
N ASN A 103 -12.24 -2.52 -17.78
CA ASN A 103 -10.83 -2.86 -17.68
C ASN A 103 -10.25 -2.42 -16.32
N SER A 104 -8.99 -2.76 -16.06
CA SER A 104 -8.24 -2.32 -14.89
C SER A 104 -7.95 -0.83 -14.91
N GLY A 105 -7.85 -0.19 -13.74
CA GLY A 105 -7.58 1.24 -13.59
C GLY A 105 -6.93 1.58 -12.25
N HIS A 106 -6.31 2.76 -12.18
CA HIS A 106 -5.59 3.23 -10.98
C HIS A 106 -6.53 3.83 -9.93
N GLY A 107 -7.39 2.97 -9.34
CA GLY A 107 -8.31 3.35 -8.26
C GLY A 107 -7.68 3.54 -6.89
N CYS A 108 -6.35 3.41 -6.77
CA CYS A 108 -5.54 3.69 -5.58
C CYS A 108 -4.45 4.76 -5.84
N GLY A 109 -4.24 5.17 -7.09
CA GLY A 109 -3.29 6.22 -7.44
C GLY A 109 -1.82 5.77 -7.49
N HIS A 110 -1.54 4.48 -7.67
CA HIS A 110 -0.17 3.96 -7.74
C HIS A 110 0.63 4.51 -8.94
N ASN A 111 -0.03 4.97 -10.01
CA ASN A 111 0.63 5.72 -11.08
C ASN A 111 1.31 7.00 -10.58
N LEU A 112 0.70 7.69 -9.61
CA LEU A 112 1.28 8.86 -8.94
C LEU A 112 2.35 8.46 -7.93
N LEU A 113 2.06 7.44 -7.11
CA LEU A 113 2.94 6.96 -6.04
C LEU A 113 4.32 6.57 -6.59
N GLY A 114 4.35 5.73 -7.62
CA GLY A 114 5.59 5.25 -8.22
C GLY A 114 6.45 6.38 -8.76
N VAL A 115 5.83 7.30 -9.51
CA VAL A 115 6.56 8.42 -10.14
C VAL A 115 7.00 9.45 -9.12
N GLY A 116 6.15 9.80 -8.14
CA GLY A 116 6.51 10.72 -7.06
C GLY A 116 7.70 10.24 -6.24
N SER A 117 7.74 8.94 -5.93
CA SER A 117 8.88 8.29 -5.24
C SER A 117 10.16 8.31 -6.10
N ALA A 118 10.06 7.99 -7.38
CA ALA A 118 11.19 8.05 -8.32
C ALA A 118 11.73 9.47 -8.45
N ALA A 119 10.85 10.46 -8.61
CA ALA A 119 11.21 11.88 -8.69
C ALA A 119 11.92 12.38 -7.43
N ALA A 120 11.47 11.95 -6.25
CA ALA A 120 12.14 12.27 -4.97
C ALA A 120 13.57 11.70 -4.92
N GLY A 121 13.73 10.43 -5.30
CA GLY A 121 15.05 9.79 -5.39
C GLY A 121 15.98 10.47 -6.39
N ILE A 122 15.46 10.85 -7.55
CA ILE A 122 16.18 11.60 -8.59
C ILE A 122 16.66 12.96 -8.06
N ALA A 123 15.78 13.72 -7.40
CA ALA A 123 16.12 15.02 -6.85
C ALA A 123 17.16 14.92 -5.71
N LEU A 124 17.03 13.93 -4.83
CA LEU A 124 18.03 13.68 -3.77
C LEU A 124 19.39 13.30 -4.37
N ALA A 125 19.40 12.44 -5.38
CA ALA A 125 20.64 12.01 -6.04
C ALA A 125 21.34 13.19 -6.75
N HIS A 126 20.57 14.10 -7.39
CA HIS A 126 21.08 15.34 -7.94
C HIS A 126 21.76 16.22 -6.88
N LEU A 127 21.10 16.42 -5.73
CA LEU A 127 21.69 17.16 -4.61
C LEU A 127 22.95 16.51 -4.07
N ALA A 128 22.94 15.19 -3.93
CA ALA A 128 24.09 14.44 -3.44
C ALA A 128 25.30 14.58 -4.35
N GLU A 129 25.12 14.55 -5.67
CA GLU A 129 26.18 14.80 -6.64
C GLU A 129 26.68 16.25 -6.58
N LYS A 130 25.77 17.22 -6.55
CA LYS A 130 26.10 18.64 -6.53
C LYS A 130 26.89 19.05 -5.28
N ASN A 131 26.56 18.45 -4.13
CA ASN A 131 27.18 18.78 -2.83
C ASN A 131 28.25 17.75 -2.41
N GLU A 132 28.57 16.78 -3.27
CA GLU A 132 29.56 15.72 -3.01
C GLU A 132 29.24 14.91 -1.73
N TRP A 133 27.94 14.68 -1.44
CA TRP A 133 27.52 13.89 -0.28
C TRP A 133 27.83 12.40 -0.47
N ASN A 134 28.40 11.79 0.56
CA ASN A 134 28.69 10.37 0.57
C ASN A 134 27.48 9.55 1.01
N ILE A 135 26.41 9.59 0.20
CA ILE A 135 25.18 8.81 0.43
C ILE A 135 24.89 7.90 -0.75
N ARG A 136 24.01 6.95 -0.53
CA ARG A 136 23.45 6.05 -1.54
C ARG A 136 21.94 6.22 -1.59
N VAL A 137 21.42 6.61 -2.74
CA VAL A 137 19.99 6.70 -3.01
C VAL A 137 19.53 5.42 -3.69
N VAL A 138 18.51 4.77 -3.14
CA VAL A 138 17.96 3.52 -3.65
C VAL A 138 16.48 3.70 -3.93
N VAL A 139 16.05 3.39 -5.15
CA VAL A 139 14.64 3.38 -5.53
C VAL A 139 14.24 1.94 -5.85
N TYR A 140 13.26 1.43 -5.13
CA TYR A 140 12.71 0.09 -5.35
C TYR A 140 11.42 0.17 -6.12
N GLY A 141 11.31 -0.58 -7.23
CA GLY A 141 10.05 -0.92 -7.85
C GLY A 141 9.41 -2.06 -7.07
N THR A 142 8.26 -1.78 -6.46
CA THR A 142 7.55 -2.67 -5.56
C THR A 142 6.16 -2.99 -6.10
N PRO A 143 6.08 -3.93 -7.10
CA PRO A 143 4.82 -4.32 -7.76
C PRO A 143 3.89 -5.10 -6.85
N ALA A 144 2.65 -5.28 -7.28
CA ALA A 144 1.69 -6.24 -6.75
C ALA A 144 1.25 -5.96 -5.30
N GLU A 145 1.13 -4.70 -4.88
CA GLU A 145 0.66 -4.32 -3.55
C GLU A 145 -0.77 -4.80 -3.29
N GLU A 146 -1.68 -4.52 -4.24
CA GLU A 146 -3.12 -4.69 -4.13
C GLU A 146 -3.59 -6.15 -3.97
N ARG A 147 -2.78 -7.11 -4.40
CA ARG A 147 -3.22 -8.50 -4.41
C ARG A 147 -2.27 -9.50 -3.77
N TYR A 148 -0.98 -9.33 -3.97
CA TYR A 148 0.00 -10.37 -3.61
C TYR A 148 1.00 -9.90 -2.56
N SER A 149 0.89 -8.66 -2.08
CA SER A 149 1.82 -8.07 -1.12
C SER A 149 3.27 -8.20 -1.60
N GLY A 150 3.58 -7.52 -2.71
CA GLY A 150 4.88 -7.64 -3.37
C GLY A 150 6.06 -7.31 -2.48
N LYS A 151 5.92 -6.30 -1.60
CA LYS A 151 6.96 -5.93 -0.62
C LYS A 151 7.20 -7.04 0.40
N THR A 152 6.16 -7.80 0.78
CA THR A 152 6.32 -8.99 1.64
C THR A 152 7.18 -10.05 0.96
N ILE A 153 6.94 -10.33 -0.34
CA ILE A 153 7.75 -11.28 -1.12
C ILE A 153 9.20 -10.79 -1.20
N MET A 154 9.39 -9.50 -1.50
CA MET A 154 10.71 -8.87 -1.56
C MET A 154 11.43 -8.91 -0.20
N ALA A 155 10.75 -8.59 0.88
CA ALA A 155 11.27 -8.62 2.25
C ALA A 155 11.73 -10.02 2.65
N ASN A 156 10.92 -11.05 2.37
CA ASN A 156 11.23 -12.45 2.66
C ASN A 156 12.43 -12.96 1.87
N THR A 157 12.71 -12.40 0.69
CA THR A 157 13.89 -12.71 -0.13
C THR A 157 15.09 -11.81 0.16
N GLY A 158 15.01 -10.99 1.22
CA GLY A 158 16.11 -10.18 1.76
C GLY A 158 16.29 -8.80 1.12
N ALA A 159 15.25 -8.25 0.46
CA ALA A 159 15.24 -6.85 0.05
C ALA A 159 15.20 -5.90 1.26
N PHE A 160 15.48 -4.63 1.02
CA PHE A 160 15.44 -3.51 1.97
C PHE A 160 16.50 -3.54 3.10
N ARG A 161 17.22 -4.65 3.30
CA ARG A 161 18.21 -4.80 4.39
C ARG A 161 19.47 -3.97 4.21
N ASP A 162 19.67 -3.40 3.04
CA ASP A 162 20.80 -2.52 2.71
C ASP A 162 20.44 -1.05 2.87
N LEU A 163 19.24 -0.74 3.34
CA LEU A 163 18.79 0.63 3.65
C LEU A 163 19.11 1.00 5.09
N THR A 164 19.40 2.27 5.30
CA THR A 164 19.46 2.90 6.63
C THR A 164 18.10 3.46 7.02
N VAL A 165 17.38 4.08 6.05
CA VAL A 165 16.06 4.67 6.23
C VAL A 165 15.24 4.45 4.96
N CYS A 166 13.93 4.25 5.09
CA CYS A 166 12.99 4.16 3.98
C CYS A 166 11.94 5.26 4.06
N LEU A 167 11.77 6.00 2.97
CA LEU A 167 10.82 7.09 2.84
C LEU A 167 9.77 6.71 1.80
N GLY A 168 8.52 6.57 2.25
CA GLY A 168 7.36 6.27 1.42
C GLY A 168 6.32 7.39 1.47
N TRP A 169 5.38 7.34 0.54
CA TRP A 169 4.21 8.18 0.52
C TRP A 169 3.04 7.47 -0.16
N HIS A 170 1.84 7.99 0.02
CA HIS A 170 0.66 7.54 -0.72
C HIS A 170 -0.22 8.74 -1.11
N PRO A 171 -0.76 8.80 -2.34
CA PRO A 171 -1.74 9.80 -2.73
C PRO A 171 -3.05 9.56 -1.98
N LEU A 172 -3.55 10.58 -1.30
CA LEU A 172 -4.81 10.55 -0.59
C LEU A 172 -5.58 11.88 -0.74
N ASP A 173 -6.60 12.03 0.06
CA ASP A 173 -7.46 13.22 0.12
C ASP A 173 -7.05 14.22 1.23
N HIS A 174 -5.95 13.94 1.92
CA HIS A 174 -5.44 14.76 3.03
C HIS A 174 -3.90 14.68 3.11
N ASN A 175 -3.30 15.58 3.95
CA ASN A 175 -1.86 15.63 4.16
C ASN A 175 -1.54 15.16 5.59
N ASP A 176 -0.81 14.05 5.71
CA ASP A 176 -0.44 13.45 6.99
C ASP A 176 1.03 13.00 7.00
N CYS A 177 1.65 13.05 8.16
CA CYS A 177 3.09 12.79 8.35
C CYS A 177 3.42 11.34 8.68
N GLY A 178 2.50 10.40 8.47
CA GLY A 178 2.78 8.98 8.60
C GLY A 178 2.64 8.39 10.00
N MET A 179 1.77 8.97 10.86
CA MET A 179 1.40 8.39 12.15
C MET A 179 0.14 7.52 12.07
N THR A 180 -0.06 6.86 10.94
CA THR A 180 -1.19 5.94 10.70
C THR A 180 -0.78 4.51 10.98
N LYS A 181 -1.48 3.86 11.92
CA LYS A 181 -1.30 2.46 12.28
C LYS A 181 -2.21 1.57 11.47
N PHE A 182 -1.62 0.72 10.63
CA PHE A 182 -2.29 -0.32 9.87
C PHE A 182 -2.47 -1.60 10.67
N LYS A 183 -3.46 -2.39 10.30
CA LYS A 183 -3.66 -3.73 10.86
C LYS A 183 -2.74 -4.75 10.19
N ALA A 184 -2.25 -5.69 11.00
CA ALA A 184 -1.77 -6.96 10.50
C ALA A 184 -2.91 -7.73 9.84
N ILE A 185 -2.60 -8.50 8.80
CA ILE A 185 -3.57 -9.30 8.05
C ILE A 185 -3.04 -10.71 7.82
N SER A 186 -3.93 -11.70 7.88
CA SER A 186 -3.69 -13.05 7.38
C SER A 186 -4.78 -13.43 6.39
N SER A 187 -4.37 -13.87 5.21
CA SER A 187 -5.21 -14.40 4.14
C SER A 187 -5.01 -15.90 4.05
N PHE A 188 -6.04 -16.69 4.27
CA PHE A 188 -5.93 -18.15 4.29
C PHE A 188 -7.20 -18.84 3.82
N GLU A 189 -7.05 -19.97 3.15
CA GLU A 189 -8.14 -20.83 2.71
C GLU A 189 -8.25 -22.04 3.61
N ILE A 190 -9.47 -22.38 4.02
CA ILE A 190 -9.79 -23.58 4.76
C ILE A 190 -10.55 -24.52 3.83
N ILE A 191 -10.08 -25.76 3.71
CA ILE A 191 -10.57 -26.77 2.79
C ILE A 191 -11.03 -27.97 3.61
N PHE A 192 -12.28 -28.39 3.39
CA PHE A 192 -12.82 -29.61 3.98
C PHE A 192 -12.87 -30.73 2.96
N HIS A 193 -12.52 -31.94 3.40
CA HIS A 193 -12.56 -33.16 2.63
C HIS A 193 -13.54 -34.15 3.29
N GLY A 194 -14.56 -34.49 2.56
CA GLY A 194 -15.63 -35.39 2.97
C GLY A 194 -15.69 -36.66 2.13
N LYS A 195 -16.93 -37.14 1.91
CA LYS A 195 -17.19 -38.33 1.10
C LYS A 195 -18.46 -38.15 0.28
N LYS A 196 -18.35 -38.37 -1.05
CA LYS A 196 -19.49 -38.33 -1.97
C LYS A 196 -20.53 -39.39 -1.66
N ALA A 197 -21.77 -39.01 -1.85
CA ALA A 197 -22.91 -39.93 -1.87
C ALA A 197 -24.08 -39.33 -2.67
N HIS A 198 -25.01 -40.12 -3.08
CA HIS A 198 -26.26 -39.61 -3.66
C HIS A 198 -27.13 -39.02 -2.54
N ALA A 199 -27.44 -37.71 -2.66
CA ALA A 199 -28.08 -36.98 -1.56
C ALA A 199 -29.47 -37.51 -1.13
N CYS A 200 -30.24 -38.17 -2.04
CA CYS A 200 -31.53 -38.71 -1.72
C CYS A 200 -31.52 -40.23 -1.46
N ASN A 201 -30.66 -41.00 -2.16
CA ASN A 201 -30.73 -42.46 -2.13
C ASN A 201 -29.91 -43.08 -1.00
N CYS A 202 -28.77 -42.46 -0.65
CA CYS A 202 -27.85 -43.00 0.36
C CYS A 202 -27.02 -41.85 1.05
N PRO A 203 -27.69 -40.80 1.58
CA PRO A 203 -26.99 -39.68 2.21
C PRO A 203 -26.16 -40.12 3.42
N GLU A 204 -26.55 -41.17 4.13
CA GLU A 204 -25.87 -41.75 5.30
C GLU A 204 -24.47 -42.29 4.98
N LEU A 205 -24.17 -42.57 3.71
CA LEU A 205 -22.85 -43.00 3.24
C LEU A 205 -21.91 -41.84 2.95
N GLY A 206 -22.47 -40.62 2.88
CA GLY A 206 -21.73 -39.39 2.63
C GLY A 206 -21.15 -38.74 3.89
N ARG A 207 -20.23 -37.79 3.68
CA ARG A 207 -19.76 -36.83 4.67
C ARG A 207 -19.64 -35.50 3.95
N SER A 208 -20.50 -34.55 4.30
CA SER A 208 -20.62 -33.29 3.55
C SER A 208 -19.52 -32.30 3.96
N ALA A 209 -18.66 -31.98 3.02
CA ALA A 209 -17.67 -30.92 3.18
C ALA A 209 -18.35 -29.53 3.22
N LEU A 210 -19.46 -29.34 2.52
CA LEU A 210 -20.25 -28.11 2.53
C LEU A 210 -20.83 -27.84 3.92
N ASP A 211 -21.42 -28.87 4.57
CA ASP A 211 -21.98 -28.74 5.92
C ASP A 211 -20.87 -28.33 6.92
N ALA A 212 -19.63 -28.82 6.73
CA ALA A 212 -18.51 -28.43 7.55
C ALA A 212 -18.20 -26.92 7.36
N CYS A 213 -18.20 -26.40 6.12
CA CYS A 213 -18.03 -24.98 5.86
C CYS A 213 -19.15 -24.15 6.51
N GLU A 214 -20.40 -24.57 6.40
CA GLU A 214 -21.54 -23.84 6.99
C GLU A 214 -21.47 -23.82 8.51
N LEU A 215 -21.21 -24.94 9.17
CA LEU A 215 -21.05 -25.02 10.61
C LEU A 215 -19.87 -24.19 11.12
N MET A 216 -18.75 -24.22 10.39
CA MET A 216 -17.62 -23.36 10.68
C MET A 216 -18.01 -21.87 10.59
N ASN A 217 -18.66 -21.44 9.51
CA ASN A 217 -19.05 -20.05 9.31
C ASN A 217 -20.03 -19.57 10.38
N VAL A 218 -20.98 -20.42 10.78
CA VAL A 218 -21.88 -20.14 11.91
C VAL A 218 -21.10 -20.01 13.22
N GLY A 219 -20.18 -20.95 13.52
CA GLY A 219 -19.32 -20.90 14.70
C GLY A 219 -18.43 -19.66 14.73
N CYS A 220 -17.85 -19.28 13.59
CA CYS A 220 -17.07 -18.06 13.46
C CYS A 220 -17.92 -16.80 13.69
N ASN A 221 -19.19 -16.77 13.25
CA ASN A 221 -20.07 -15.65 13.53
C ASN A 221 -20.37 -15.50 15.03
N TYR A 222 -20.48 -16.58 15.79
CA TYR A 222 -20.56 -16.52 17.26
C TYR A 222 -19.22 -16.11 17.89
N LEU A 223 -18.09 -16.48 17.28
CA LEU A 223 -16.76 -16.07 17.77
C LEU A 223 -16.58 -14.55 17.77
N ARG A 224 -17.28 -13.79 16.91
CA ARG A 224 -17.19 -12.32 16.83
C ARG A 224 -17.49 -11.63 18.17
N GLU A 225 -18.36 -12.20 19.00
CA GLU A 225 -18.67 -11.65 20.33
C GLU A 225 -17.52 -11.81 21.33
N HIS A 226 -16.53 -12.66 21.02
CA HIS A 226 -15.50 -13.11 21.96
C HIS A 226 -14.08 -12.82 21.48
N VAL A 227 -13.91 -11.86 20.59
CA VAL A 227 -12.65 -11.31 20.13
C VAL A 227 -12.57 -9.82 20.46
N ASN A 228 -11.38 -9.23 20.41
CA ASN A 228 -11.23 -7.79 20.58
C ASN A 228 -12.08 -7.05 19.52
N ARG A 229 -12.69 -5.93 19.89
CA ARG A 229 -13.53 -5.12 19.00
C ARG A 229 -12.79 -4.59 17.78
N ASP A 230 -11.48 -4.46 17.86
CA ASP A 230 -10.61 -4.03 16.78
C ASP A 230 -10.20 -5.18 15.84
N CYS A 231 -10.57 -6.41 16.17
CA CYS A 231 -10.37 -7.59 15.30
C CYS A 231 -11.49 -7.72 14.29
N TYR A 232 -11.11 -7.94 13.04
CA TYR A 232 -12.06 -8.20 11.95
C TYR A 232 -11.71 -9.47 11.22
N PHE A 233 -12.72 -10.21 10.77
CA PHE A 233 -12.53 -11.27 9.81
C PHE A 233 -13.74 -11.36 8.88
N HIS A 234 -13.45 -11.67 7.61
CA HIS A 234 -14.43 -11.79 6.54
C HIS A 234 -14.13 -13.06 5.75
N TYR A 235 -15.12 -13.58 5.05
CA TYR A 235 -14.93 -14.78 4.25
C TYR A 235 -15.82 -14.82 3.02
N CYS A 236 -15.39 -15.62 2.06
CA CYS A 236 -16.22 -16.04 0.92
C CYS A 236 -15.96 -17.51 0.59
N TYR A 237 -16.95 -18.18 0.01
CA TYR A 237 -16.76 -19.53 -0.51
C TYR A 237 -15.91 -19.49 -1.78
N THR A 238 -14.89 -20.32 -1.84
CA THR A 238 -14.09 -20.58 -3.05
C THR A 238 -14.58 -21.83 -3.77
N ASN A 239 -15.17 -22.80 -3.02
CA ASN A 239 -15.84 -23.95 -3.58
C ASN A 239 -17.06 -24.32 -2.70
N GLY A 240 -18.26 -24.17 -3.22
CA GLY A 240 -19.53 -24.54 -2.58
C GLY A 240 -20.27 -25.66 -3.31
N GLY A 241 -19.65 -26.28 -4.33
CA GLY A 241 -20.25 -27.34 -5.15
C GLY A 241 -21.02 -26.83 -6.36
N GLU A 242 -21.42 -27.76 -7.25
CA GLU A 242 -22.05 -27.44 -8.53
C GLU A 242 -23.52 -27.95 -8.58
N VAL A 243 -23.81 -29.05 -7.92
CA VAL A 243 -25.14 -29.74 -8.03
C VAL A 243 -25.67 -30.18 -6.66
N PRO A 244 -26.96 -29.96 -6.37
CA PRO A 244 -27.53 -30.21 -5.05
C PRO A 244 -27.85 -31.67 -4.76
N ASN A 245 -27.81 -32.58 -5.74
CA ASN A 245 -28.15 -33.99 -5.61
C ASN A 245 -26.96 -34.90 -5.25
N ILE A 246 -25.79 -34.31 -4.97
CA ILE A 246 -24.59 -35.03 -4.52
C ILE A 246 -24.14 -34.44 -3.19
N VAL A 247 -23.89 -35.29 -2.18
CA VAL A 247 -23.17 -34.91 -0.98
C VAL A 247 -21.75 -34.53 -1.37
N LEU A 248 -21.35 -33.31 -1.07
CA LEU A 248 -20.09 -32.73 -1.55
C LEU A 248 -18.90 -33.27 -0.75
N ASP A 249 -17.90 -33.82 -1.45
CA ASP A 249 -16.67 -34.36 -0.85
C ASP A 249 -15.54 -33.33 -0.70
N GLN A 250 -15.66 -32.17 -1.29
CA GLN A 250 -14.71 -31.08 -1.10
C GLN A 250 -15.44 -29.74 -1.16
N ALA A 251 -15.21 -28.91 -0.15
CA ALA A 251 -15.65 -27.51 -0.11
C ALA A 251 -14.57 -26.64 0.53
N SER A 252 -14.53 -25.37 0.18
CA SER A 252 -13.54 -24.45 0.74
C SER A 252 -14.07 -23.04 0.93
N VAL A 253 -13.48 -22.35 1.92
CA VAL A 253 -13.80 -20.99 2.31
C VAL A 253 -12.50 -20.21 2.48
N TRP A 254 -12.41 -19.05 1.83
CA TRP A 254 -11.30 -18.11 1.98
C TRP A 254 -11.63 -17.09 3.06
N TYR A 255 -10.73 -16.94 4.03
CA TYR A 255 -10.80 -16.01 5.15
C TYR A 255 -9.73 -14.93 5.06
N LEU A 256 -10.11 -13.72 5.48
CA LEU A 256 -9.19 -12.63 5.83
C LEU A 256 -9.38 -12.31 7.31
N ALA A 257 -8.31 -12.36 8.11
CA ALA A 257 -8.31 -11.98 9.54
C ALA A 257 -7.39 -10.79 9.74
N ARG A 258 -7.83 -9.78 10.53
CA ARG A 258 -7.09 -8.53 10.78
C ARG A 258 -7.12 -8.15 12.26
N ALA A 259 -6.00 -7.64 12.77
CA ALA A 259 -5.86 -7.04 14.11
C ALA A 259 -4.75 -5.99 14.13
N TYR A 260 -4.69 -5.13 15.17
CA TYR A 260 -3.66 -4.08 15.24
C TYR A 260 -2.26 -4.57 15.62
N THR A 261 -2.12 -5.83 16.03
CA THR A 261 -0.82 -6.46 16.21
C THR A 261 -0.76 -7.80 15.50
N PHE A 262 0.42 -8.16 15.03
CA PHE A 262 0.64 -9.44 14.35
C PHE A 262 0.36 -10.64 15.26
N GLU A 263 0.71 -10.51 16.56
CA GLU A 263 0.44 -11.56 17.54
C GLU A 263 -1.06 -11.75 17.77
N GLU A 264 -1.82 -10.67 17.88
CA GLU A 264 -3.29 -10.75 18.04
C GLU A 264 -3.95 -11.31 16.77
N MET A 265 -3.47 -10.93 15.58
CA MET A 265 -3.96 -11.47 14.31
C MET A 265 -3.70 -12.98 14.23
N LYS A 266 -2.50 -13.47 14.60
CA LYS A 266 -2.20 -14.90 14.67
C LYS A 266 -3.10 -15.64 15.66
N ALA A 267 -3.32 -15.06 16.84
CA ALA A 267 -4.22 -15.63 17.84
C ALA A 267 -5.66 -15.71 17.31
N LEU A 268 -6.14 -14.68 16.60
CA LEU A 268 -7.46 -14.68 15.97
C LEU A 268 -7.57 -15.77 14.91
N ARG A 269 -6.57 -15.90 14.03
CA ARG A 269 -6.54 -16.98 13.03
C ARG A 269 -6.60 -18.37 13.68
N GLU A 270 -5.81 -18.64 14.72
CA GLU A 270 -5.85 -19.94 15.42
C GLU A 270 -7.23 -20.23 16.01
N ARG A 271 -7.93 -19.25 16.56
CA ARG A 271 -9.30 -19.42 17.05
C ARG A 271 -10.28 -19.75 15.92
N ILE A 272 -10.13 -19.16 14.73
CA ILE A 272 -10.92 -19.51 13.55
C ILE A 272 -10.61 -20.94 13.12
N LEU A 273 -9.35 -21.35 13.12
CA LEU A 273 -8.94 -22.72 12.80
C LEU A 273 -9.47 -23.75 13.83
N ASP A 274 -9.58 -23.39 15.11
CA ASP A 274 -10.20 -24.25 16.13
C ASP A 274 -11.69 -24.46 15.87
N VAL A 275 -12.41 -23.43 15.44
CA VAL A 275 -13.81 -23.56 15.00
C VAL A 275 -13.90 -24.51 13.80
N ALA A 276 -12.98 -24.39 12.82
CA ALA A 276 -12.92 -25.27 11.67
C ALA A 276 -12.64 -26.74 12.05
N ARG A 277 -11.73 -26.98 12.99
CA ARG A 277 -11.45 -28.32 13.56
C ARG A 277 -12.70 -28.90 14.22
N GLY A 278 -13.45 -28.07 14.96
CA GLY A 278 -14.75 -28.47 15.56
C GLY A 278 -15.79 -28.84 14.50
N ALA A 279 -15.92 -28.07 13.43
CA ALA A 279 -16.82 -28.33 12.32
C ALA A 279 -16.47 -29.64 11.59
N ALA A 280 -15.18 -29.90 11.36
CA ALA A 280 -14.71 -31.15 10.78
C ALA A 280 -15.08 -32.37 11.64
N LEU A 281 -14.90 -32.24 12.97
CA LEU A 281 -15.29 -33.30 13.91
C LEU A 281 -16.80 -33.58 13.89
N MET A 282 -17.65 -32.54 13.87
CA MET A 282 -19.11 -32.67 13.85
C MET A 282 -19.62 -33.36 12.58
N THR A 283 -18.97 -33.09 11.42
CA THR A 283 -19.40 -33.61 10.11
C THR A 283 -18.69 -34.92 9.72
N GLY A 284 -17.69 -35.33 10.47
CA GLY A 284 -16.85 -36.49 10.14
C GLY A 284 -16.02 -36.28 8.88
N THR A 285 -15.63 -35.02 8.60
CA THR A 285 -14.75 -34.63 7.50
C THR A 285 -13.32 -34.44 7.99
N GLN A 286 -12.37 -34.22 7.06
CA GLN A 286 -11.02 -33.82 7.35
C GLN A 286 -10.85 -32.36 6.92
N MET A 287 -10.00 -31.59 7.65
CA MET A 287 -9.72 -30.19 7.36
C MET A 287 -8.23 -29.99 7.09
N GLU A 288 -7.91 -29.21 6.06
CA GLU A 288 -6.62 -28.60 5.84
C GLU A 288 -6.78 -27.07 5.68
N TYR A 289 -5.69 -26.33 5.81
CA TYR A 289 -5.69 -24.91 5.51
C TYR A 289 -4.38 -24.51 4.81
N ARG A 290 -4.45 -23.41 4.06
CA ARG A 290 -3.31 -22.84 3.34
C ARG A 290 -3.30 -21.34 3.57
N ILE A 291 -2.17 -20.80 4.05
CA ILE A 291 -1.95 -19.36 4.17
C ILE A 291 -1.50 -18.85 2.80
N SER A 292 -2.22 -17.87 2.25
CA SER A 292 -1.90 -17.25 0.98
C SER A 292 -0.92 -16.08 1.16
N SER A 293 -1.15 -15.25 2.19
CA SER A 293 -0.29 -14.14 2.57
C SER A 293 -0.48 -13.76 4.04
N GLU A 294 0.54 -13.20 4.64
CA GLU A 294 0.50 -12.57 5.95
C GLU A 294 1.37 -11.31 5.92
N ASN A 295 0.81 -10.21 6.40
CA ASN A 295 1.53 -8.96 6.59
C ASN A 295 1.48 -8.59 8.08
N PRO A 296 2.59 -8.18 8.68
CA PRO A 296 2.59 -7.62 10.03
C PRO A 296 1.86 -6.27 10.06
N ASP A 297 1.59 -5.78 11.25
CA ASP A 297 1.27 -4.38 11.47
C ASP A 297 2.52 -3.51 11.25
N ASN A 298 2.33 -2.25 10.83
CA ASN A 298 3.47 -1.38 10.59
C ASN A 298 4.11 -0.90 11.90
N ARG A 299 5.44 -0.73 11.89
CA ARG A 299 6.21 -0.03 12.92
C ARG A 299 6.24 1.45 12.58
N LEU A 300 5.67 2.27 13.46
CA LEU A 300 5.75 3.71 13.31
C LEU A 300 7.12 4.22 13.78
N ASN A 301 7.58 5.30 13.17
CA ASN A 301 8.79 6.01 13.57
C ASN A 301 8.47 7.50 13.73
N PHE A 302 8.30 7.95 14.96
CA PHE A 302 7.90 9.31 15.29
C PHE A 302 8.97 10.34 14.90
N THR A 303 10.24 9.99 15.00
CA THR A 303 11.37 10.83 14.56
C THR A 303 11.23 11.17 13.07
N LEU A 304 10.98 10.17 12.23
CA LEU A 304 10.76 10.39 10.79
C LEU A 304 9.44 11.11 10.50
N SER A 305 8.38 10.82 11.24
CA SER A 305 7.09 11.53 11.09
C SER A 305 7.21 13.00 11.48
N LYS A 306 7.97 13.32 12.52
CA LYS A 306 8.28 14.71 12.90
C LYS A 306 9.09 15.43 11.82
N LEU A 307 10.10 14.75 11.26
CA LEU A 307 10.87 15.27 10.13
C LEU A 307 9.97 15.53 8.91
N ALA A 308 9.04 14.61 8.61
CA ALA A 308 8.07 14.78 7.52
C ALA A 308 7.20 16.01 7.74
N TYR A 309 6.67 16.19 8.97
CA TYR A 309 5.88 17.36 9.33
C TYR A 309 6.66 18.67 9.12
N GLU A 310 7.88 18.75 9.62
CA GLU A 310 8.74 19.95 9.47
C GLU A 310 9.00 20.25 7.99
N CYS A 311 9.24 19.23 7.15
CA CYS A 311 9.42 19.40 5.71
C CYS A 311 8.13 19.81 5.00
N MET A 312 6.99 19.26 5.39
CA MET A 312 5.69 19.66 4.86
C MET A 312 5.34 21.11 5.22
N GLU A 313 5.60 21.54 6.46
CA GLU A 313 5.39 22.93 6.88
C GLU A 313 6.30 23.91 6.10
N GLU A 314 7.56 23.52 5.85
CA GLU A 314 8.51 24.36 5.11
C GLU A 314 8.15 24.47 3.61
N ILE A 315 7.60 23.42 3.02
CA ILE A 315 7.19 23.38 1.60
C ILE A 315 5.79 23.95 1.41
N GLY A 316 4.89 23.76 2.38
CA GLY A 316 3.47 24.06 2.33
C GLY A 316 2.64 22.96 1.68
N ALA A 317 1.34 22.95 1.95
CA ALA A 317 0.39 22.05 1.31
C ALA A 317 0.30 22.29 -0.21
N PRO A 318 -0.20 21.32 -1.01
CA PRO A 318 -0.45 21.53 -2.44
C PRO A 318 -1.42 22.72 -2.67
N GLU A 319 -1.14 23.51 -3.69
CA GLU A 319 -2.01 24.62 -4.09
C GLU A 319 -2.76 24.27 -5.37
N PHE A 320 -4.08 24.31 -5.31
CA PHE A 320 -4.97 23.92 -6.40
C PHE A 320 -5.65 25.12 -7.02
N THR A 321 -5.78 25.11 -8.35
CA THR A 321 -6.48 26.16 -9.09
C THR A 321 -7.99 26.10 -8.85
N GLU A 322 -8.70 27.16 -9.21
CA GLU A 322 -10.16 27.13 -9.17
C GLU A 322 -10.76 26.14 -10.20
N GLU A 323 -10.05 25.86 -11.28
CA GLU A 323 -10.43 24.83 -12.25
C GLU A 323 -10.35 23.43 -11.62
N ASP A 324 -9.25 23.11 -10.91
CA ASP A 324 -9.10 21.86 -10.17
C ASP A 324 -10.21 21.67 -9.14
N LYS A 325 -10.51 22.71 -8.35
CA LYS A 325 -11.57 22.68 -7.32
C LYS A 325 -12.96 22.46 -7.93
N ASN A 326 -13.26 23.15 -9.01
CA ASN A 326 -14.54 22.99 -9.72
C ASN A 326 -14.70 21.59 -10.30
N TRP A 327 -13.63 21.06 -10.89
CA TRP A 327 -13.60 19.70 -11.44
C TRP A 327 -13.78 18.64 -10.33
N SER A 328 -13.10 18.80 -9.20
CA SER A 328 -13.23 17.90 -8.04
C SER A 328 -14.64 17.94 -7.43
N ARG A 329 -15.25 19.12 -7.31
CA ARG A 329 -16.66 19.27 -6.85
C ARG A 329 -17.66 18.60 -7.83
N GLU A 330 -17.38 18.66 -9.12
CA GLU A 330 -18.20 17.96 -10.11
C GLU A 330 -18.08 16.44 -9.95
N VAL A 331 -16.87 15.88 -9.73
CA VAL A 331 -16.70 14.46 -9.37
C VAL A 331 -17.50 14.10 -8.13
N ALA A 332 -17.38 14.89 -7.06
CA ALA A 332 -18.10 14.66 -5.81
C ALA A 332 -19.63 14.65 -6.01
N SER A 333 -20.15 15.47 -6.90
CA SER A 333 -21.58 15.50 -7.22
C SER A 333 -22.12 14.22 -7.87
N HIS A 334 -21.25 13.39 -8.43
CA HIS A 334 -21.60 12.11 -9.04
C HIS A 334 -21.26 10.89 -8.15
N VAL A 335 -20.74 11.14 -6.96
CA VAL A 335 -20.44 10.10 -5.96
C VAL A 335 -21.63 10.00 -4.99
N ASP A 336 -22.14 8.78 -4.79
CA ASP A 336 -23.22 8.53 -3.83
C ASP A 336 -22.67 8.45 -2.39
N LEU A 337 -22.05 9.54 -1.94
CA LEU A 337 -21.52 9.71 -0.60
C LEU A 337 -21.68 11.18 -0.18
N PRO A 338 -22.64 11.49 0.71
CA PRO A 338 -22.95 12.89 1.09
C PRO A 338 -21.76 13.64 1.72
N GLU A 339 -20.77 12.94 2.23
CA GLU A 339 -19.59 13.50 2.86
C GLU A 339 -18.48 13.88 1.85
N ALA A 340 -18.57 13.42 0.61
CA ALA A 340 -17.67 13.81 -0.46
C ALA A 340 -18.06 15.20 -0.96
N ASP A 341 -17.30 16.22 -0.57
CA ASP A 341 -17.57 17.63 -0.91
C ASP A 341 -16.72 18.13 -2.09
N GLY A 342 -15.73 17.37 -2.50
CA GLY A 342 -14.80 17.72 -3.57
C GLY A 342 -13.83 18.85 -3.21
N GLU A 343 -13.81 19.31 -1.96
CA GLU A 343 -12.80 20.24 -1.49
C GLU A 343 -11.46 19.53 -1.28
N PHE A 344 -10.37 20.26 -1.50
CA PHE A 344 -9.04 19.75 -1.23
C PHE A 344 -8.60 20.07 0.20
N ASP A 345 -7.90 19.16 0.83
CA ASP A 345 -7.25 19.43 2.11
C ASP A 345 -5.98 20.26 1.88
N ASN A 346 -5.86 21.36 2.63
CA ASN A 346 -4.72 22.28 2.60
C ASN A 346 -4.01 22.41 3.95
N GLU A 347 -4.37 21.58 4.90
CA GLU A 347 -3.75 21.52 6.22
C GLU A 347 -2.80 20.33 6.31
N VAL A 348 -1.78 20.45 7.16
CA VAL A 348 -0.86 19.35 7.47
C VAL A 348 -1.11 18.89 8.89
N THR A 349 -1.43 17.62 9.07
CA THR A 349 -1.67 17.06 10.39
C THR A 349 -0.36 16.95 11.17
N LYS A 350 -0.28 17.63 12.32
CA LYS A 350 0.89 17.57 13.19
C LYS A 350 0.96 16.20 13.89
N PRO A 351 2.09 15.48 13.79
CA PRO A 351 2.25 14.21 14.47
C PRO A 351 2.36 14.41 15.98
N MET A 352 1.78 13.50 16.74
CA MET A 352 1.86 13.46 18.20
C MET A 352 2.26 12.05 18.63
N GLU A 353 3.26 11.94 19.50
CA GLU A 353 3.84 10.65 19.92
C GLU A 353 2.81 9.73 20.62
N ASP A 354 1.88 10.32 21.35
CA ASP A 354 0.82 9.64 22.09
C ASP A 354 -0.50 9.51 21.31
N ARG A 355 -0.55 9.99 20.06
CA ARG A 355 -1.74 9.97 19.24
C ARG A 355 -1.48 9.36 17.88
N VAL A 356 -1.90 8.13 17.73
CA VAL A 356 -1.83 7.39 16.48
C VAL A 356 -3.19 7.35 15.81
N VAL A 357 -3.22 7.63 14.52
CA VAL A 357 -4.42 7.42 13.69
C VAL A 357 -4.54 5.93 13.41
N LYS A 358 -5.66 5.33 13.83
CA LYS A 358 -5.92 3.91 13.57
C LYS A 358 -6.67 3.76 12.26
N ASP A 359 -6.08 3.07 11.30
CA ASP A 359 -6.70 2.65 10.05
C ASP A 359 -7.12 1.18 10.12
N ASN A 360 -8.22 0.82 9.50
CA ASN A 360 -8.68 -0.57 9.40
C ASN A 360 -8.07 -1.33 8.22
N GLY A 361 -7.36 -0.64 7.34
CA GLY A 361 -6.63 -1.18 6.23
C GLY A 361 -5.36 -1.93 6.65
N SER A 362 -4.73 -2.51 5.66
CA SER A 362 -3.41 -3.15 5.76
C SER A 362 -2.65 -2.79 4.49
N SER A 363 -1.33 -2.63 4.60
CA SER A 363 -0.45 -2.44 3.46
C SER A 363 0.85 -3.20 3.68
N ASP A 364 1.45 -3.68 2.62
CA ASP A 364 2.70 -4.43 2.66
C ASP A 364 3.94 -3.56 2.92
N ILE A 365 3.80 -2.22 2.98
CA ILE A 365 4.83 -1.32 3.53
C ILE A 365 5.13 -1.68 5.00
N SER A 366 4.18 -2.32 5.67
CA SER A 366 4.35 -2.86 7.01
C SER A 366 5.56 -3.79 7.11
N ASP A 367 5.78 -4.65 6.10
CA ASP A 367 6.94 -5.55 6.06
C ASP A 367 8.26 -4.79 5.96
N VAL A 368 8.31 -3.71 5.18
CA VAL A 368 9.49 -2.82 5.08
C VAL A 368 9.77 -2.20 6.43
N SER A 369 8.75 -1.73 7.13
CA SER A 369 8.86 -1.11 8.45
C SER A 369 9.33 -2.06 9.56
N GLN A 370 9.29 -3.38 9.35
CA GLN A 370 9.89 -4.36 10.26
C GLN A 370 11.40 -4.51 10.05
N ILE A 371 11.93 -4.04 8.91
CA ILE A 371 13.33 -4.26 8.50
C ILE A 371 14.16 -3.00 8.72
N VAL A 372 13.60 -1.82 8.48
CA VAL A 372 14.30 -0.54 8.46
C VAL A 372 13.40 0.57 9.00
N PRO A 373 13.94 1.61 9.68
CA PRO A 373 13.17 2.80 10.02
C PRO A 373 12.42 3.34 8.80
N THR A 374 11.10 3.38 8.86
CA THR A 374 10.24 3.70 7.72
C THR A 374 9.18 4.73 8.11
N VAL A 375 8.91 5.67 7.22
CA VAL A 375 7.74 6.55 7.27
C VAL A 375 6.97 6.46 5.96
N ASN A 376 5.64 6.53 6.02
CA ASN A 376 4.77 6.61 4.85
C ASN A 376 3.83 7.81 5.02
N LEU A 377 4.16 8.92 4.37
CA LEU A 377 3.36 10.13 4.43
C LEU A 377 2.19 10.10 3.44
N TYR A 378 1.19 10.93 3.67
CA TYR A 378 0.07 11.11 2.75
C TYR A 378 0.07 12.51 2.17
N MET A 379 -0.34 12.62 0.90
CA MET A 379 -0.41 13.91 0.21
C MET A 379 -1.72 14.04 -0.55
N THR A 380 -2.38 15.18 -0.41
CA THR A 380 -3.61 15.49 -1.13
C THR A 380 -3.38 15.48 -2.65
N CYS A 381 -4.04 14.55 -3.33
CA CYS A 381 -4.03 14.40 -4.79
C CYS A 381 -5.44 14.46 -5.38
N TYR A 382 -6.47 14.36 -4.56
CA TYR A 382 -7.88 14.36 -4.97
C TYR A 382 -8.78 14.90 -3.85
N GLY A 383 -10.04 15.17 -4.19
CA GLY A 383 -11.01 15.79 -3.28
C GLY A 383 -11.34 14.94 -2.06
N ARG A 384 -11.61 15.61 -0.93
CA ARG A 384 -11.92 14.98 0.36
C ARG A 384 -13.07 13.99 0.27
N LYS A 385 -12.94 12.88 1.01
CA LYS A 385 -13.94 11.81 1.11
C LYS A 385 -14.28 11.14 -0.22
N THR A 386 -13.43 11.28 -1.24
CA THR A 386 -13.54 10.43 -2.43
C THR A 386 -13.41 8.97 -2.02
N PRO A 387 -14.37 8.07 -2.37
CA PRO A 387 -14.31 6.67 -1.97
C PRO A 387 -13.08 5.96 -2.53
N ASN A 388 -12.32 5.29 -1.67
CA ASN A 388 -11.17 4.49 -2.09
C ASN A 388 -11.61 3.33 -3.00
N HIS A 389 -10.69 2.89 -3.88
CA HIS A 389 -10.92 1.81 -4.85
C HIS A 389 -12.20 2.02 -5.68
N SER A 390 -12.38 3.25 -6.18
CA SER A 390 -13.54 3.64 -6.96
C SER A 390 -13.16 4.29 -8.30
N TRP A 391 -14.15 4.37 -9.19
CA TRP A 391 -14.04 5.12 -10.43
C TRP A 391 -13.62 6.59 -10.18
N ALA A 392 -14.08 7.16 -9.07
CA ALA A 392 -13.83 8.56 -8.75
C ALA A 392 -12.35 8.84 -8.41
N ILE A 393 -11.64 7.90 -7.76
CA ILE A 393 -10.18 7.97 -7.62
C ILE A 393 -9.53 7.86 -8.99
N SER A 394 -9.85 6.81 -9.77
CA SER A 394 -9.26 6.62 -11.10
C SER A 394 -9.45 7.84 -12.00
N ALA A 395 -10.62 8.49 -11.99
CA ALA A 395 -10.86 9.71 -12.75
C ALA A 395 -9.91 10.85 -12.35
N GLN A 396 -9.54 10.94 -11.08
CA GLN A 396 -8.74 12.03 -10.52
C GLN A 396 -7.23 11.84 -10.69
N THR A 397 -6.73 10.60 -10.77
CA THR A 397 -5.28 10.29 -10.74
C THR A 397 -4.51 10.63 -12.02
N LYS A 398 -5.17 11.23 -13.02
CA LYS A 398 -4.58 11.80 -14.24
C LYS A 398 -4.93 13.28 -14.43
N THR A 399 -5.25 13.99 -13.36
CA THR A 399 -5.60 15.42 -13.43
C THR A 399 -4.41 16.30 -13.04
N HIS A 400 -4.51 17.59 -13.36
CA HIS A 400 -3.53 18.57 -12.91
C HIS A 400 -3.39 18.58 -11.39
N ALA A 401 -4.49 18.48 -10.63
CA ALA A 401 -4.46 18.41 -9.17
C ALA A 401 -3.63 17.21 -8.67
N ALA A 402 -3.82 16.03 -9.27
CA ALA A 402 -3.05 14.85 -8.91
C ALA A 402 -1.54 15.01 -9.17
N HIS A 403 -1.19 15.60 -10.30
CA HIS A 403 0.21 15.92 -10.64
C HIS A 403 0.83 16.92 -9.65
N VAL A 404 0.08 17.94 -9.24
CA VAL A 404 0.51 18.91 -8.22
C VAL A 404 0.78 18.21 -6.89
N GLY A 405 -0.13 17.33 -6.43
CA GLY A 405 0.06 16.53 -5.22
C GLY A 405 1.26 15.60 -5.30
N MET A 406 1.43 14.88 -6.41
CA MET A 406 2.57 13.99 -6.68
C MET A 406 3.90 14.76 -6.59
N LEU A 407 3.99 15.91 -7.26
CA LEU A 407 5.23 16.71 -7.25
C LEU A 407 5.49 17.33 -5.88
N ARG A 408 4.44 17.64 -5.11
CA ARG A 408 4.55 18.11 -3.73
C ARG A 408 5.12 17.01 -2.84
N ALA A 409 4.63 15.78 -2.94
CA ALA A 409 5.16 14.63 -2.22
C ALA A 409 6.64 14.38 -2.57
N ALA A 410 7.01 14.44 -3.84
CA ALA A 410 8.41 14.33 -4.28
C ALA A 410 9.32 15.39 -3.64
N LYS A 411 8.86 16.66 -3.56
CA LYS A 411 9.61 17.75 -2.91
C LYS A 411 9.81 17.46 -1.41
N VAL A 412 8.76 17.00 -0.70
CA VAL A 412 8.84 16.66 0.73
C VAL A 412 9.82 15.53 0.97
N LEU A 413 9.69 14.42 0.24
CA LEU A 413 10.55 13.25 0.38
C LEU A 413 12.02 13.56 0.06
N ALA A 414 12.29 14.37 -0.97
CA ALA A 414 13.64 14.80 -1.32
C ALA A 414 14.25 15.71 -0.24
N LEU A 415 13.45 16.61 0.35
CA LEU A 415 13.88 17.47 1.45
C LEU A 415 14.19 16.67 2.71
N MET A 416 13.34 15.70 3.06
CA MET A 416 13.61 14.75 4.15
C MET A 416 14.93 14.03 3.93
N GLY A 417 15.14 13.46 2.74
CA GLY A 417 16.40 12.80 2.38
C GLY A 417 17.61 13.71 2.50
N SER A 418 17.49 14.98 2.09
CA SER A 418 18.59 15.96 2.21
C SER A 418 18.91 16.30 3.67
N ARG A 419 17.91 16.40 4.54
CA ARG A 419 18.11 16.63 5.98
C ARG A 419 18.75 15.42 6.65
N LEU A 420 18.31 14.21 6.33
CA LEU A 420 18.95 12.98 6.82
C LEU A 420 20.42 12.87 6.39
N ALA A 421 20.76 13.36 5.19
CA ALA A 421 22.14 13.39 4.70
C ALA A 421 23.03 14.42 5.43
N CYS A 422 22.45 15.53 5.89
CA CYS A 422 23.19 16.63 6.54
C CYS A 422 23.16 16.55 8.08
N GLU A 423 22.16 15.89 8.67
CA GLU A 423 21.89 15.89 10.11
C GLU A 423 21.97 14.44 10.65
N SER A 424 23.18 13.94 10.94
CA SER A 424 23.42 12.56 11.36
C SER A 424 22.65 12.15 12.62
N ASN A 425 22.35 13.08 13.52
CA ASN A 425 21.55 12.84 14.71
C ASN A 425 20.13 12.36 14.38
N LEU A 426 19.54 12.79 13.26
CA LEU A 426 18.19 12.33 12.84
C LEU A 426 18.20 10.86 12.48
N VAL A 427 19.26 10.38 11.84
CA VAL A 427 19.41 8.95 11.51
C VAL A 427 19.59 8.13 12.78
N GLU A 428 20.47 8.57 13.70
CA GLU A 428 20.72 7.90 14.97
C GLU A 428 19.45 7.81 15.84
N GLU A 429 18.66 8.90 15.89
CA GLU A 429 17.39 8.92 16.62
C GLU A 429 16.35 7.96 15.98
N ALA A 430 16.23 7.96 14.66
CA ALA A 430 15.32 7.06 13.95
C ALA A 430 15.69 5.57 14.14
N GLU A 431 16.97 5.23 14.08
CA GLU A 431 17.48 3.87 14.33
C GLU A 431 17.29 3.44 15.82
N LYS A 432 17.52 4.35 16.76
CA LYS A 432 17.30 4.11 18.17
C LYS A 432 15.82 3.82 18.46
N GLU A 433 14.92 4.61 17.92
CA GLU A 433 13.47 4.41 18.03
C GLU A 433 13.06 3.08 17.39
N PHE A 434 13.60 2.77 16.20
CA PHE A 434 13.35 1.49 15.52
C PHE A 434 13.79 0.30 16.36
N SER A 435 14.91 0.41 17.11
CA SER A 435 15.38 -0.64 18.02
C SER A 435 14.52 -0.76 19.28
N HIS A 436 13.83 0.32 19.68
CA HIS A 436 12.98 0.41 20.86
C HIS A 436 11.64 1.06 20.47
N PRO A 437 10.77 0.33 19.75
CA PRO A 437 9.56 0.90 19.20
C PRO A 437 8.62 1.41 20.30
N LEU A 438 7.87 2.45 19.94
CA LEU A 438 6.84 3.03 20.82
C LEU A 438 5.84 1.95 21.24
N SER A 439 5.48 1.96 22.52
CA SER A 439 4.42 1.12 23.07
C SER A 439 3.09 1.80 22.76
N LEU A 440 2.44 1.40 21.68
CA LEU A 440 1.19 1.98 21.20
C LEU A 440 -0.03 1.14 21.56
#